data_b8e9432210af6c3d9dc1334762b2e924
#
_entry.id   b8e9432210af6c3d9dc1334762b2e924
#
_cell.length_a   1.000
_cell.length_b   1.000
_cell.length_c   1.000
_cell.angle_alpha   90.00
_cell.angle_beta   90.00
_cell.angle_gamma   90.00
#
_symmetry.space_group_name_H-M   'P 1'
#
loop_
_entity.id
_entity.type
_entity.pdbx_description
1 polymer ?
#
loop_
_entity_poly.entity_id
_entity_poly.type
_entity_poly.pdbx_seq_one_letter_code
_entity_poly.pdbx_strand_id
1 'polypeptide(L)'
;MKTIKSYYKEHLEKNRKAKRLIFITLSVLIIISIFIFAKMYKAIMNPNVDTNENYPLYIYKNDSFENIKEILYSDSVIINKKSFEWLAKKLDYPQYIKSGHYVIKDGMNNNQLLNMLRSGSQTPVRFTFNNIRTLEQLASRIDEQLELDSLNFISAVNNNYSLKEMGFNSHKYAALFIPNTYELYWNIS
;
A
#
# COMPACT_ATOMS: atom_id res chain seq x y z
N MET A 1 -46.25 14.69 -59.42
CA MET A 1 -46.59 15.47 -58.19
C MET A 1 -46.69 14.47 -57.05
N LYS A 2 -45.74 14.43 -56.10
CA LYS A 2 -45.84 13.56 -54.91
C LYS A 2 -47.00 14.06 -54.07
N THR A 3 -47.96 13.20 -53.75
CA THR A 3 -49.12 13.56 -52.92
C THR A 3 -48.66 13.86 -51.51
N ILE A 4 -49.25 14.85 -50.82
CA ILE A 4 -48.95 15.26 -49.47
C ILE A 4 -48.86 14.06 -48.51
N LYS A 5 -49.67 13.02 -48.69
CA LYS A 5 -49.61 11.74 -47.94
C LYS A 5 -48.30 10.99 -48.11
N SER A 6 -47.68 11.01 -49.29
CA SER A 6 -46.40 10.30 -49.52
C SER A 6 -45.23 11.02 -48.87
N TYR A 7 -45.26 12.36 -48.80
CA TYR A 7 -44.29 13.18 -48.10
C TYR A 7 -44.29 12.93 -46.58
N TYR A 8 -45.50 12.91 -45.99
CA TYR A 8 -45.64 12.62 -44.53
C TYR A 8 -45.16 11.18 -44.21
N LYS A 9 -45.49 10.22 -45.04
CA LYS A 9 -45.06 8.83 -44.82
C LYS A 9 -43.54 8.67 -44.91
N GLU A 10 -42.89 9.33 -45.84
CA GLU A 10 -41.44 9.33 -46.02
C GLU A 10 -40.71 9.97 -44.81
N HIS A 11 -41.26 11.11 -44.31
CA HIS A 11 -40.75 11.78 -43.09
C HIS A 11 -40.90 10.89 -41.85
N LEU A 12 -42.02 10.21 -41.67
CA LEU A 12 -42.27 9.32 -40.56
C LEU A 12 -41.33 8.10 -40.57
N GLU A 13 -41.08 7.54 -41.75
CA GLU A 13 -40.14 6.40 -41.91
C GLU A 13 -38.69 6.85 -41.64
N LYS A 14 -38.27 8.00 -42.11
CA LYS A 14 -36.97 8.59 -41.85
C LYS A 14 -36.75 8.82 -40.35
N ASN A 15 -37.76 9.36 -39.66
CA ASN A 15 -37.72 9.55 -38.21
C ASN A 15 -37.69 8.22 -37.43
N ARG A 16 -38.40 7.18 -37.89
CA ARG A 16 -38.32 5.84 -37.28
C ARG A 16 -36.94 5.21 -37.47
N LYS A 17 -36.34 5.32 -38.65
CA LYS A 17 -34.99 4.82 -38.92
C LYS A 17 -33.97 5.54 -38.07
N ALA A 18 -34.05 6.87 -37.98
CA ALA A 18 -33.19 7.68 -37.12
C ALA A 18 -33.31 7.27 -35.64
N LYS A 19 -34.54 7.13 -35.13
CA LYS A 19 -34.76 6.68 -33.73
C LYS A 19 -34.21 5.27 -33.48
N ARG A 20 -34.38 4.34 -34.42
CA ARG A 20 -33.79 2.99 -34.32
C ARG A 20 -32.26 3.03 -34.31
N LEU A 21 -31.66 3.84 -35.17
CA LEU A 21 -30.20 4.00 -35.20
C LEU A 21 -29.66 4.57 -33.88
N ILE A 22 -30.31 5.63 -33.35
CA ILE A 22 -29.96 6.20 -32.03
C ILE A 22 -30.09 5.14 -30.94
N PHE A 23 -31.16 4.35 -30.96
CA PHE A 23 -31.34 3.30 -29.96
C PHE A 23 -30.25 2.22 -30.02
N ILE A 24 -29.88 1.79 -31.24
CA ILE A 24 -28.81 0.82 -31.45
C ILE A 24 -27.46 1.38 -30.98
N THR A 25 -27.13 2.61 -31.37
CA THR A 25 -25.86 3.24 -30.93
C THR A 25 -25.79 3.40 -29.42
N LEU A 26 -26.88 3.80 -28.78
CA LEU A 26 -26.95 3.90 -27.31
C LEU A 26 -26.78 2.54 -26.64
N SER A 27 -27.44 1.49 -27.18
CA SER A 27 -27.29 0.13 -26.66
C SER A 27 -25.85 -0.39 -26.78
N VAL A 28 -25.18 -0.13 -27.89
CA VAL A 28 -23.76 -0.49 -28.06
C VAL A 28 -22.87 0.25 -27.08
N LEU A 29 -23.09 1.54 -26.86
CA LEU A 29 -22.34 2.32 -25.88
C LEU A 29 -22.52 1.79 -24.46
N ILE A 30 -23.74 1.40 -24.08
CA ILE A 30 -24.04 0.79 -22.78
C ILE A 30 -23.28 -0.53 -22.62
N ILE A 31 -23.30 -1.40 -23.63
CA ILE A 31 -22.58 -2.68 -23.59
C ILE A 31 -21.07 -2.46 -23.43
N ILE A 32 -20.49 -1.52 -24.18
CA ILE A 32 -19.07 -1.15 -24.06
C ILE A 32 -18.76 -0.63 -22.66
N SER A 33 -19.62 0.23 -22.11
CA SER A 33 -19.46 0.77 -20.75
C SER A 33 -19.48 -0.34 -19.70
N ILE A 34 -20.43 -1.28 -19.79
CA ILE A 34 -20.50 -2.44 -18.88
C ILE A 34 -19.23 -3.29 -18.98
N PHE A 35 -18.72 -3.52 -20.18
CA PHE A 35 -17.50 -4.30 -20.38
C PHE A 35 -16.26 -3.62 -19.79
N ILE A 36 -16.12 -2.30 -19.97
CA ILE A 36 -15.05 -1.52 -19.37
C ILE A 36 -15.16 -1.55 -17.84
N PHE A 37 -16.36 -1.35 -17.32
CA PHE A 37 -16.60 -1.39 -15.86
C PHE A 37 -16.27 -2.76 -15.27
N ALA A 38 -16.65 -3.84 -15.92
CA ALA A 38 -16.34 -5.20 -15.49
C ALA A 38 -14.82 -5.47 -15.48
N LYS A 39 -14.07 -4.99 -16.47
CA LYS A 39 -12.60 -5.08 -16.49
C LYS A 39 -11.97 -4.28 -15.35
N MET A 40 -12.44 -3.06 -15.12
CA MET A 40 -11.95 -2.22 -14.02
C MET A 40 -12.25 -2.88 -12.66
N TYR A 41 -13.47 -3.38 -12.48
CA TYR A 41 -13.86 -4.07 -11.25
C TYR A 41 -12.96 -5.28 -10.98
N LYS A 42 -12.70 -6.12 -11.99
CA LYS A 42 -11.77 -7.26 -11.88
C LYS A 42 -10.35 -6.82 -11.52
N ALA A 43 -9.85 -5.75 -12.12
CA ALA A 43 -8.50 -5.23 -11.84
C ALA A 43 -8.34 -4.74 -10.39
N ILE A 44 -9.42 -4.30 -9.75
CA ILE A 44 -9.42 -3.76 -8.39
C ILE A 44 -9.68 -4.87 -7.35
N MET A 45 -10.68 -5.73 -7.60
CA MET A 45 -11.25 -6.62 -6.60
C MET A 45 -10.84 -8.09 -6.71
N ASN A 46 -10.29 -8.53 -7.85
CA ASN A 46 -9.79 -9.90 -7.92
C ASN A 46 -8.52 -10.06 -7.09
N PRO A 47 -8.29 -11.24 -6.48
CA PRO A 47 -7.01 -11.57 -5.86
C PRO A 47 -5.85 -11.30 -6.82
N ASN A 48 -4.84 -10.61 -6.33
CA ASN A 48 -3.65 -10.24 -7.12
C ASN A 48 -2.34 -10.46 -6.35
N VAL A 49 -2.44 -10.94 -5.13
CA VAL A 49 -1.33 -11.38 -4.30
C VAL A 49 -1.31 -12.90 -4.29
N ASP A 50 -0.13 -13.47 -4.53
CA ASP A 50 0.15 -14.91 -4.49
C ASP A 50 1.39 -15.13 -3.63
N THR A 51 1.16 -15.60 -2.42
CA THR A 51 2.21 -15.88 -1.43
C THR A 51 1.85 -17.17 -0.69
N ASN A 52 2.82 -18.07 -0.49
CA ASN A 52 2.57 -19.32 0.23
C ASN A 52 2.24 -19.09 1.72
N GLU A 53 2.75 -17.98 2.27
CA GLU A 53 2.57 -17.58 3.67
C GLU A 53 2.41 -16.05 3.74
N ASN A 54 2.21 -15.52 4.94
CA ASN A 54 2.23 -14.07 5.15
C ASN A 54 3.59 -13.50 4.74
N TYR A 55 3.59 -12.57 3.80
CA TYR A 55 4.81 -11.95 3.27
C TYR A 55 5.13 -10.65 4.04
N PRO A 56 6.27 -10.57 4.74
CA PRO A 56 6.70 -9.35 5.42
C PRO A 56 7.30 -8.37 4.40
N LEU A 57 6.71 -7.19 4.29
CA LEU A 57 7.21 -6.08 3.47
C LEU A 57 7.72 -4.98 4.39
N TYR A 58 9.00 -4.64 4.26
CA TYR A 58 9.62 -3.51 4.93
C TYR A 58 9.78 -2.36 3.94
N ILE A 59 9.22 -1.21 4.25
CA ILE A 59 9.31 0.02 3.46
C ILE A 59 10.11 1.03 4.28
N TYR A 60 11.28 1.41 3.77
CA TYR A 60 12.14 2.40 4.41
C TYR A 60 11.67 3.83 4.10
N LYS A 61 12.09 4.76 4.94
CA LYS A 61 11.68 6.19 4.85
C LYS A 61 11.96 6.84 3.50
N ASN A 62 13.01 6.39 2.80
CA ASN A 62 13.45 6.94 1.52
C ASN A 62 13.06 6.07 0.31
N ASP A 63 12.26 5.02 0.53
CA ASP A 63 11.85 4.15 -0.58
C ASP A 63 10.91 4.88 -1.51
N SER A 64 11.17 4.68 -2.80
CA SER A 64 10.30 5.10 -3.88
C SER A 64 9.28 4.01 -4.24
N PHE A 65 8.26 4.36 -5.00
CA PHE A 65 7.34 3.36 -5.53
C PHE A 65 8.04 2.33 -6.44
N GLU A 66 9.11 2.72 -7.13
CA GLU A 66 9.91 1.80 -7.94
C GLU A 66 10.60 0.75 -7.07
N ASN A 67 11.21 1.14 -5.93
CA ASN A 67 11.80 0.19 -4.99
C ASN A 67 10.77 -0.82 -4.46
N ILE A 68 9.58 -0.34 -4.07
CA ILE A 68 8.50 -1.21 -3.60
C ILE A 68 8.05 -2.20 -4.69
N LYS A 69 7.93 -1.73 -5.95
CA LYS A 69 7.61 -2.62 -7.07
C LYS A 69 8.69 -3.66 -7.31
N GLU A 70 9.96 -3.25 -7.26
CA GLU A 70 11.09 -4.17 -7.45
C GLU A 70 11.04 -5.30 -6.42
N ILE A 71 10.86 -5.00 -5.14
CA ILE A 71 10.72 -5.99 -4.08
C ILE A 71 9.53 -6.93 -4.36
N LEU A 72 8.34 -6.38 -4.59
CA LEU A 72 7.13 -7.17 -4.81
C LEU A 72 7.18 -8.03 -6.09
N TYR A 73 7.97 -7.61 -7.10
CA TYR A 73 8.07 -8.30 -8.37
C TYR A 73 9.19 -9.31 -8.42
N SER A 74 10.31 -9.08 -7.72
CA SER A 74 11.41 -10.04 -7.59
C SER A 74 10.93 -11.29 -6.85
N ASP A 75 10.14 -11.10 -5.80
CA ASP A 75 9.62 -12.18 -4.98
C ASP A 75 8.30 -12.75 -5.50
N SER A 76 7.87 -12.31 -6.70
CA SER A 76 6.67 -12.80 -7.39
C SER A 76 5.37 -12.64 -6.59
N VAL A 77 5.32 -11.70 -5.64
CA VAL A 77 4.17 -11.44 -4.76
C VAL A 77 2.95 -10.96 -5.55
N ILE A 78 3.16 -10.24 -6.66
CA ILE A 78 2.09 -9.64 -7.48
C ILE A 78 1.89 -10.43 -8.77
N ILE A 79 0.69 -11.01 -8.96
CA ILE A 79 0.31 -11.77 -10.15
C ILE A 79 0.21 -10.84 -11.38
N ASN A 80 -0.58 -9.79 -11.30
CA ASN A 80 -0.84 -8.87 -12.41
C ASN A 80 -0.25 -7.49 -12.12
N LYS A 81 0.99 -7.27 -12.53
CA LYS A 81 1.76 -6.04 -12.36
C LYS A 81 1.05 -4.81 -12.95
N LYS A 82 0.43 -4.96 -14.15
CA LYS A 82 -0.24 -3.84 -14.83
C LYS A 82 -1.46 -3.33 -14.07
N SER A 83 -2.26 -4.23 -13.50
CA SER A 83 -3.44 -3.83 -12.71
C SER A 83 -3.05 -3.18 -11.40
N PHE A 84 -1.97 -3.66 -10.75
CA PHE A 84 -1.40 -3.07 -9.55
C PHE A 84 -0.90 -1.64 -9.80
N GLU A 85 -0.04 -1.45 -10.82
CA GLU A 85 0.49 -0.12 -11.17
C GLU A 85 -0.62 0.86 -11.57
N TRP A 86 -1.59 0.38 -12.35
CA TRP A 86 -2.72 1.20 -12.76
C TRP A 86 -3.51 1.72 -11.55
N LEU A 87 -3.83 0.84 -10.58
CA LEU A 87 -4.57 1.24 -9.39
C LEU A 87 -3.72 2.10 -8.46
N ALA A 88 -2.43 1.79 -8.29
CA ALA A 88 -1.50 2.59 -7.52
C ALA A 88 -1.44 4.05 -8.01
N LYS A 89 -1.37 4.25 -9.34
CA LYS A 89 -1.44 5.58 -9.96
C LYS A 89 -2.79 6.26 -9.73
N LYS A 90 -3.90 5.52 -9.81
CA LYS A 90 -5.26 6.07 -9.58
C LYS A 90 -5.50 6.52 -8.15
N LEU A 91 -4.84 5.87 -7.19
CA LEU A 91 -4.90 6.21 -5.78
C LEU A 91 -3.82 7.22 -5.36
N ASP A 92 -3.01 7.71 -6.31
CA ASP A 92 -1.85 8.58 -6.07
C ASP A 92 -0.87 8.01 -5.03
N TYR A 93 -0.81 6.68 -4.91
CA TYR A 93 0.02 5.98 -3.92
C TYR A 93 1.50 6.40 -3.98
N PRO A 94 2.13 6.62 -5.16
CA PRO A 94 3.52 7.09 -5.24
C PRO A 94 3.81 8.38 -4.48
N GLN A 95 2.78 9.20 -4.20
CA GLN A 95 2.89 10.45 -3.44
C GLN A 95 2.63 10.25 -1.93
N TYR A 96 2.11 9.09 -1.54
CA TYR A 96 1.67 8.80 -0.17
C TYR A 96 2.30 7.52 0.39
N ILE A 97 3.54 7.25 0.01
CA ILE A 97 4.30 6.12 0.56
C ILE A 97 4.55 6.37 2.04
N LYS A 98 4.25 5.37 2.84
CA LYS A 98 4.50 5.38 4.28
C LYS A 98 5.47 4.26 4.63
N SER A 99 6.59 4.64 5.26
CA SER A 99 7.55 3.66 5.79
C SER A 99 6.94 2.81 6.88
N GLY A 100 7.44 1.60 7.04
CA GLY A 100 7.01 0.68 8.09
C GLY A 100 7.04 -0.78 7.69
N HIS A 101 6.67 -1.63 8.62
CA HIS A 101 6.53 -3.07 8.42
C HIS A 101 5.06 -3.43 8.15
N TYR A 102 4.83 -4.08 7.02
CA TYR A 102 3.51 -4.53 6.57
C TYR A 102 3.50 -6.03 6.34
N VAL A 103 2.43 -6.69 6.75
CA VAL A 103 2.25 -8.13 6.48
C VAL A 103 1.22 -8.29 5.37
N ILE A 104 1.70 -8.67 4.19
CA ILE A 104 0.88 -8.93 3.02
C ILE A 104 0.36 -10.37 3.12
N LYS A 105 -0.96 -10.54 3.04
CA LYS A 105 -1.60 -11.85 3.13
C LYS A 105 -1.90 -12.40 1.74
N ASP A 106 -1.80 -13.69 1.60
CA ASP A 106 -2.21 -14.38 0.38
C ASP A 106 -3.65 -14.04 -0.02
N GLY A 107 -3.89 -14.00 -1.33
CA GLY A 107 -5.21 -13.70 -1.89
C GLY A 107 -5.67 -12.25 -1.77
N MET A 108 -4.87 -11.33 -1.21
CA MET A 108 -5.22 -9.91 -1.21
C MET A 108 -5.44 -9.39 -2.63
N ASN A 109 -6.45 -8.56 -2.81
CA ASN A 109 -6.65 -7.81 -4.03
C ASN A 109 -5.86 -6.49 -4.03
N ASN A 110 -5.75 -5.85 -5.19
CA ASN A 110 -5.01 -4.59 -5.31
C ASN A 110 -5.53 -3.49 -4.40
N ASN A 111 -6.85 -3.41 -4.20
CA ASN A 111 -7.45 -2.39 -3.36
C ASN A 111 -7.09 -2.57 -1.87
N GLN A 112 -7.13 -3.81 -1.39
CA GLN A 112 -6.75 -4.13 0.00
C GLN A 112 -5.28 -3.81 0.24
N LEU A 113 -4.39 -4.28 -0.65
CA LEU A 113 -2.96 -4.05 -0.54
C LEU A 113 -2.62 -2.55 -0.57
N LEU A 114 -3.07 -1.83 -1.59
CA LEU A 114 -2.76 -0.41 -1.74
C LEU A 114 -3.37 0.45 -0.63
N ASN A 115 -4.57 0.14 -0.15
CA ASN A 115 -5.17 0.85 0.98
C ASN A 115 -4.40 0.61 2.28
N MET A 116 -3.94 -0.62 2.55
CA MET A 116 -3.08 -0.94 3.68
C MET A 116 -1.80 -0.11 3.66
N LEU A 117 -1.08 -0.12 2.53
CA LEU A 117 0.18 0.61 2.37
C LEU A 117 -0.02 2.14 2.45
N ARG A 118 -1.04 2.67 1.79
CA ARG A 118 -1.37 4.10 1.75
C ARG A 118 -1.86 4.63 3.10
N SER A 119 -2.66 3.86 3.83
CA SER A 119 -3.13 4.24 5.17
C SER A 119 -2.01 4.21 6.21
N GLY A 120 -0.95 3.43 5.97
CA GLY A 120 0.09 3.18 6.95
C GLY A 120 -0.37 2.21 8.04
N SER A 121 -1.27 1.27 7.71
CA SER A 121 -1.71 0.22 8.64
C SER A 121 -0.61 -0.81 8.83
N GLN A 122 0.43 -0.39 9.55
CA GLN A 122 1.59 -1.22 9.86
C GLN A 122 1.22 -2.37 10.79
N THR A 123 1.98 -3.45 10.67
CA THR A 123 1.95 -4.57 11.62
C THR A 123 3.10 -4.38 12.61
N PRO A 124 2.83 -4.31 13.92
CA PRO A 124 3.91 -4.21 14.92
C PRO A 124 4.86 -5.40 14.84
N VAL A 125 6.12 -5.16 15.14
CA VAL A 125 7.13 -6.20 15.33
C VAL A 125 7.30 -6.50 16.82
N ARG A 126 7.65 -7.74 17.14
CA ARG A 126 7.94 -8.14 18.52
C ARG A 126 9.41 -7.93 18.80
N PHE A 127 9.73 -6.80 19.42
CA PHE A 127 11.08 -6.46 19.86
C PHE A 127 11.36 -7.14 21.19
N THR A 128 12.33 -8.05 21.22
CA THR A 128 12.70 -8.79 22.43
C THR A 128 14.16 -8.57 22.78
N PHE A 129 14.42 -8.22 24.03
CA PHE A 129 15.76 -8.23 24.58
C PHE A 129 15.77 -8.77 26.01
N ASN A 130 16.82 -9.54 26.33
CA ASN A 130 17.08 -10.11 27.63
C ASN A 130 18.58 -9.99 27.93
N ASN A 131 18.94 -9.97 29.21
CA ASN A 131 20.33 -9.97 29.67
C ASN A 131 21.22 -8.86 29.08
N ILE A 132 20.63 -7.69 28.84
CA ILE A 132 21.36 -6.50 28.39
C ILE A 132 22.07 -5.87 29.58
N ARG A 133 23.39 -5.68 29.49
CA ARG A 133 24.23 -5.09 30.53
C ARG A 133 24.73 -3.69 30.16
N THR A 134 24.83 -3.40 28.87
CA THR A 134 25.31 -2.10 28.37
C THR A 134 24.36 -1.52 27.34
N LEU A 135 24.47 -0.20 27.16
CA LEU A 135 23.66 0.52 26.17
C LEU A 135 23.98 0.05 24.73
N GLU A 136 25.25 -0.29 24.48
CA GLU A 136 25.71 -0.78 23.17
C GLU A 136 25.07 -2.14 22.82
N GLN A 137 24.93 -3.03 23.80
CA GLN A 137 24.25 -4.30 23.59
C GLN A 137 22.78 -4.10 23.24
N LEU A 138 22.11 -3.14 23.89
CA LEU A 138 20.72 -2.79 23.56
C LEU A 138 20.65 -2.16 22.17
N ALA A 139 21.56 -1.25 21.86
CA ALA A 139 21.62 -0.60 20.56
C ALA A 139 21.81 -1.61 19.41
N SER A 140 22.66 -2.62 19.61
CA SER A 140 22.82 -3.72 18.64
C SER A 140 21.52 -4.51 18.44
N ARG A 141 20.76 -4.78 19.51
CA ARG A 141 19.45 -5.44 19.41
C ARG A 141 18.40 -4.60 18.70
N ILE A 142 18.45 -3.29 18.88
CA ILE A 142 17.57 -2.34 18.17
C ILE A 142 17.88 -2.38 16.67
N ASP A 143 19.13 -2.26 16.29
CA ASP A 143 19.61 -2.29 14.90
C ASP A 143 19.24 -3.60 14.17
N GLU A 144 19.29 -4.74 14.89
CA GLU A 144 18.92 -6.05 14.34
C GLU A 144 17.41 -6.21 14.07
N GLN A 145 16.54 -5.53 14.80
CA GLN A 145 15.10 -5.81 14.82
C GLN A 145 14.23 -4.63 14.38
N LEU A 146 14.76 -3.40 14.38
CA LEU A 146 14.04 -2.16 14.05
C LEU A 146 14.79 -1.37 12.95
N GLU A 147 14.14 -0.37 12.38
CA GLU A 147 14.77 0.55 11.41
C GLU A 147 15.77 1.50 12.10
N LEU A 148 15.68 1.66 13.41
CA LEU A 148 16.50 2.61 14.17
C LEU A 148 17.95 2.12 14.26
N ASP A 149 18.86 2.91 13.67
CA ASP A 149 20.30 2.68 13.72
C ASP A 149 20.87 2.77 15.16
N SER A 150 21.78 1.86 15.47
CA SER A 150 22.40 1.75 16.81
C SER A 150 23.13 3.03 17.24
N LEU A 151 23.83 3.70 16.34
CA LEU A 151 24.56 4.93 16.65
C LEU A 151 23.61 6.10 16.93
N ASN A 152 22.53 6.19 16.17
CA ASN A 152 21.49 7.20 16.40
C ASN A 152 20.81 7.01 17.74
N PHE A 153 20.49 5.77 18.12
CA PHE A 153 19.94 5.45 19.43
C PHE A 153 20.90 5.82 20.56
N ILE A 154 22.16 5.40 20.50
CA ILE A 154 23.17 5.73 21.51
C ILE A 154 23.33 7.24 21.65
N SER A 155 23.40 7.95 20.51
CA SER A 155 23.52 9.41 20.50
C SER A 155 22.31 10.09 21.14
N ALA A 156 21.10 9.63 20.85
CA ALA A 156 19.87 10.17 21.42
C ALA A 156 19.84 10.00 22.97
N VAL A 157 20.22 8.82 23.46
CA VAL A 157 20.26 8.55 24.89
C VAL A 157 21.36 9.40 25.60
N ASN A 158 22.56 9.46 25.02
CA ASN A 158 23.68 10.21 25.58
C ASN A 158 23.45 11.73 25.60
N ASN A 159 22.72 12.26 24.62
CA ASN A 159 22.42 13.69 24.51
C ASN A 159 21.15 14.10 25.25
N ASN A 160 20.43 13.16 25.85
CA ASN A 160 19.21 13.48 26.59
C ASN A 160 19.53 14.21 27.89
N TYR A 161 19.20 15.50 27.92
CA TYR A 161 19.46 16.38 29.08
C TYR A 161 18.70 15.94 30.34
N SER A 162 17.42 15.54 30.17
CA SER A 162 16.59 15.13 31.31
C SER A 162 17.12 13.87 32.00
N LEU A 163 17.69 12.93 31.28
CA LEU A 163 18.31 11.74 31.87
C LEU A 163 19.55 12.12 32.70
N LYS A 164 20.34 13.09 32.23
CA LYS A 164 21.50 13.59 32.94
C LYS A 164 21.10 14.31 34.25
N GLU A 165 20.06 15.13 34.21
CA GLU A 165 19.52 15.79 35.42
C GLU A 165 19.01 14.79 36.47
N MET A 166 18.43 13.66 36.02
CA MET A 166 18.00 12.56 36.90
C MET A 166 19.17 11.73 37.46
N GLY A 167 20.41 12.06 37.12
CA GLY A 167 21.62 11.38 37.62
C GLY A 167 21.99 10.11 36.88
N PHE A 168 21.42 9.91 35.69
CA PHE A 168 21.82 8.80 34.81
C PHE A 168 23.08 9.18 34.02
N ASN A 169 23.94 8.21 33.79
CA ASN A 169 25.15 8.31 32.99
C ASN A 169 25.34 7.06 32.14
N SER A 170 26.35 7.01 31.29
CA SER A 170 26.61 5.91 30.37
C SER A 170 26.58 4.51 31.01
N HIS A 171 27.03 4.39 32.27
CA HIS A 171 27.03 3.10 32.98
C HIS A 171 25.65 2.71 33.53
N LYS A 172 24.74 3.66 33.68
CA LYS A 172 23.41 3.45 34.28
C LYS A 172 22.28 3.43 33.24
N TYR A 173 22.52 3.83 31.99
CA TYR A 173 21.46 3.92 30.99
C TYR A 173 20.78 2.58 30.70
N ALA A 174 21.50 1.46 30.73
CA ALA A 174 20.91 0.14 30.54
C ALA A 174 19.81 -0.19 31.57
N ALA A 175 19.90 0.36 32.79
CA ALA A 175 18.91 0.14 33.83
C ALA A 175 17.55 0.84 33.57
N LEU A 176 17.48 1.76 32.62
CA LEU A 176 16.22 2.38 32.19
C LEU A 176 15.32 1.44 31.38
N PHE A 177 15.92 0.42 30.78
CA PHE A 177 15.24 -0.50 29.86
C PHE A 177 14.98 -1.84 30.54
N ILE A 178 13.71 -2.15 30.76
CA ILE A 178 13.31 -3.39 31.42
C ILE A 178 13.34 -4.53 30.40
N PRO A 179 14.10 -5.61 30.64
CA PRO A 179 14.08 -6.78 29.74
C PRO A 179 12.68 -7.36 29.59
N ASN A 180 12.20 -7.40 28.37
CA ASN A 180 10.85 -7.89 28.02
C ASN A 180 10.72 -8.06 26.51
N THR A 181 9.53 -8.50 26.08
CA THR A 181 9.09 -8.43 24.69
C THR A 181 8.10 -7.27 24.53
N TYR A 182 8.41 -6.37 23.64
CA TYR A 182 7.61 -5.19 23.33
C TYR A 182 7.01 -5.32 21.93
N GLU A 183 5.79 -4.84 21.75
CA GLU A 183 5.19 -4.67 20.43
C GLU A 183 5.39 -3.22 19.99
N LEU A 184 6.24 -3.02 18.99
CA LEU A 184 6.65 -1.69 18.51
C LEU A 184 6.44 -1.61 17.01
N TYR A 185 6.21 -0.41 16.50
CA TYR A 185 6.33 -0.20 15.05
C TYR A 185 7.80 -0.28 14.66
N TRP A 186 8.08 -0.97 13.56
CA TRP A 186 9.44 -1.23 13.11
C TRP A 186 10.23 0.06 12.84
N ASN A 187 9.57 1.10 12.36
CA ASN A 187 10.15 2.42 12.04
C ASN A 187 10.03 3.44 13.20
N ILE A 188 10.03 2.97 14.45
CA ILE A 188 10.05 3.84 15.63
C ILE A 188 11.31 4.72 15.60
N SER A 189 11.17 6.01 15.99
CA SER A 189 12.26 6.99 16.00
C SER A 189 12.35 7.69 17.36
#